data_edef58e7b4af717fb7a0859075ee1fbb
#
_entry.id   edef58e7b4af717fb7a0859075ee1fbb
#
_cell.length_a   1.000
_cell.length_b   1.000
_cell.length_c   1.000
_cell.angle_alpha   90.00
_cell.angle_beta   90.00
_cell.angle_gamma   90.00
#
_symmetry.space_group_name_H-M   'P 1'
#
loop_
_entity.id
_entity.type
_entity.pdbx_description
1 polymer ?
#
loop_
_entity_poly.entity_id
_entity_poly.type
_entity_poly.pdbx_seq_one_letter_code
_entity_poly.pdbx_strand_id
1 'polypeptide(L)'
;MKRFTNILVVFNNAIGAEDALEQAVSLARDNAARLTVAVVLRSTEASPQRIDETEKRLQRLSLGVQHAGVSEVDTLVLTGTPFLEAIRQVIRAEHDLVFACAEPDNVLKQIFFGSTATHLVRKCPCPVWIVKPTQPVPYKKILVAVDPKISTSEDQINSLIMDLAASLASRDHAVLHIMHAWDVDGNDLDSIRSEITTEQREAILERHHDKHLLALNNLLAGYPTSELDRRVHLPRGRPEQAISRLVRQEQIDLIVMGSVGRIGIPGYFIGDTAETVLGSERCSILTVKPNGFKTPVLSH
;
A
#
# COMPACT_ATOMS: atom_id res chain seq x y z
N MET A 1 -7.08 10.49 13.44
CA MET A 1 -6.63 9.35 14.28
C MET A 1 -5.15 9.14 14.06
N LYS A 2 -4.31 9.29 15.09
CA LYS A 2 -2.84 9.07 14.99
C LYS A 2 -2.60 7.56 14.94
N ARG A 3 -2.36 6.99 13.77
CA ARG A 3 -2.32 5.55 13.59
C ARG A 3 -0.90 4.99 13.44
N PHE A 4 0.01 5.76 12.86
CA PHE A 4 1.41 5.36 12.75
C PHE A 4 2.25 6.18 13.71
N THR A 5 2.98 5.51 14.59
CA THR A 5 3.75 6.10 15.68
C THR A 5 5.24 5.79 15.61
N ASN A 6 5.63 4.79 14.80
CA ASN A 6 7.01 4.33 14.68
C ASN A 6 7.32 3.94 13.21
N ILE A 7 7.78 4.91 12.43
CA ILE A 7 7.92 4.83 10.99
C ILE A 7 9.36 4.49 10.60
N LEU A 8 9.54 3.54 9.68
CA LEU A 8 10.82 3.24 9.05
C LEU A 8 10.84 3.74 7.60
N VAL A 9 11.86 4.50 7.23
CA VAL A 9 12.15 4.84 5.83
C VAL A 9 13.34 4.03 5.37
N VAL A 10 13.14 3.17 4.36
CA VAL A 10 14.24 2.50 3.66
C VAL A 10 14.74 3.44 2.59
N PHE A 11 15.75 4.23 2.96
CA PHE A 11 16.33 5.26 2.12
C PHE A 11 17.43 4.67 1.24
N ASN A 12 17.34 4.90 -0.05
CA ASN A 12 18.34 4.47 -1.03
C ASN A 12 18.78 5.66 -1.90
N ASN A 13 19.63 5.41 -2.91
CA ASN A 13 20.03 6.45 -3.85
C ASN A 13 19.14 6.48 -5.11
N ALA A 14 17.98 5.86 -5.08
CA ALA A 14 17.05 5.86 -6.21
C ALA A 14 16.43 7.24 -6.43
N ILE A 15 16.05 7.51 -7.68
CA ILE A 15 15.24 8.68 -8.02
C ILE A 15 13.91 8.58 -7.26
N GLY A 16 13.55 9.65 -6.52
CA GLY A 16 12.34 9.68 -5.69
C GLY A 16 12.52 9.17 -4.25
N ALA A 17 13.73 8.81 -3.83
CA ALA A 17 13.99 8.50 -2.41
C ALA A 17 13.72 9.71 -1.51
N GLU A 18 13.96 10.91 -2.01
CA GLU A 18 13.66 12.17 -1.31
C GLU A 18 12.14 12.39 -1.21
N ASP A 19 11.37 12.05 -2.26
CA ASP A 19 9.90 12.11 -2.23
C ASP A 19 9.33 11.17 -1.16
N ALA A 20 9.87 9.96 -1.05
CA ALA A 20 9.47 8.99 -0.02
C ALA A 20 9.80 9.50 1.40
N LEU A 21 10.95 10.13 1.58
CA LEU A 21 11.34 10.74 2.84
C LEU A 21 10.44 11.92 3.19
N GLU A 22 10.14 12.80 2.24
CA GLU A 22 9.25 13.95 2.44
C GLU A 22 7.85 13.51 2.88
N GLN A 23 7.28 12.49 2.24
CA GLN A 23 6.00 11.89 2.64
C GLN A 23 6.07 11.32 4.07
N ALA A 24 7.14 10.60 4.40
CA ALA A 24 7.32 10.04 5.72
C ALA A 24 7.48 11.13 6.80
N VAL A 25 8.24 12.19 6.51
CA VAL A 25 8.42 13.35 7.41
C VAL A 25 7.10 14.07 7.66
N SER A 26 6.32 14.33 6.60
CA SER A 26 5.00 14.92 6.74
C SER A 26 4.09 14.09 7.63
N LEU A 27 4.01 12.78 7.39
CA LEU A 27 3.19 11.88 8.20
C LEU A 27 3.69 11.76 9.64
N ALA A 28 5.02 11.67 9.84
CA ALA A 28 5.62 11.58 11.18
C ALA A 28 5.32 12.84 12.01
N ARG A 29 5.46 14.02 11.42
CA ARG A 29 5.11 15.29 12.06
C ARG A 29 3.64 15.32 12.47
N ASP A 30 2.73 15.01 11.54
CA ASP A 30 1.28 15.08 11.77
C ASP A 30 0.82 14.08 12.87
N ASN A 31 1.51 12.94 12.96
CA ASN A 31 1.22 11.90 13.96
C ASN A 31 2.02 12.06 15.26
N ALA A 32 3.02 12.95 15.33
CA ALA A 32 4.04 12.99 16.37
C ALA A 32 4.73 11.61 16.53
N ALA A 33 5.09 11.00 15.39
CA ALA A 33 5.69 9.67 15.32
C ALA A 33 7.21 9.75 15.38
N ARG A 34 7.84 8.68 15.89
CA ARG A 34 9.27 8.43 15.71
C ARG A 34 9.55 8.10 14.24
N LEU A 35 10.62 8.66 13.68
CA LEU A 35 11.07 8.38 12.33
C LEU A 35 12.48 7.79 12.33
N THR A 36 12.62 6.58 11.82
CA THR A 36 13.93 5.95 11.59
C THR A 36 14.24 5.99 10.09
N VAL A 37 15.38 6.58 9.72
CA VAL A 37 15.87 6.57 8.33
C VAL A 37 17.01 5.57 8.21
N ALA A 38 16.80 4.48 7.50
CA ALA A 38 17.77 3.41 7.33
C ALA A 38 18.29 3.33 5.88
N VAL A 39 19.60 3.27 5.73
CA VAL A 39 20.26 2.88 4.48
C VAL A 39 20.79 1.46 4.62
N VAL A 40 20.49 0.60 3.66
CA VAL A 40 21.03 -0.76 3.63
C VAL A 40 22.08 -0.86 2.54
N LEU A 41 23.33 -1.04 2.92
CA LEU A 41 24.44 -1.31 2.03
C LEU A 41 24.51 -2.81 1.74
N ARG A 42 24.66 -3.20 0.49
CA ARG A 42 24.92 -4.60 0.14
C ARG A 42 26.27 -5.00 0.70
N SER A 43 26.43 -6.26 1.11
CA SER A 43 27.69 -6.74 1.71
C SER A 43 28.91 -6.48 0.82
N THR A 44 28.73 -6.47 -0.50
CA THR A 44 29.78 -6.15 -1.49
C THR A 44 30.15 -4.66 -1.55
N GLU A 45 29.30 -3.78 -0.99
CA GLU A 45 29.45 -2.31 -1.02
C GLU A 45 29.86 -1.75 0.35
N ALA A 46 29.77 -2.57 1.40
CA ALA A 46 29.93 -2.17 2.80
C ALA A 46 31.41 -2.12 3.22
N SER A 47 32.21 -1.25 2.60
CA SER A 47 33.52 -0.93 3.12
C SER A 47 33.43 0.01 4.34
N PRO A 48 34.42 0.01 5.26
CA PRO A 48 34.43 0.94 6.41
C PRO A 48 34.29 2.41 5.98
N GLN A 49 34.94 2.80 4.89
CA GLN A 49 34.86 4.14 4.33
C GLN A 49 33.42 4.45 3.84
N ARG A 50 32.79 3.51 3.16
CA ARG A 50 31.42 3.68 2.64
C ARG A 50 30.39 3.78 3.76
N ILE A 51 30.59 3.04 4.84
CA ILE A 51 29.76 3.11 6.05
C ILE A 51 29.89 4.51 6.67
N ASP A 52 31.11 4.99 6.93
CA ASP A 52 31.38 6.31 7.51
C ASP A 52 30.78 7.46 6.66
N GLU A 53 30.96 7.41 5.34
CA GLU A 53 30.36 8.38 4.42
C GLU A 53 28.82 8.38 4.51
N THR A 54 28.23 7.20 4.60
CA THR A 54 26.77 7.03 4.69
C THR A 54 26.23 7.54 6.03
N GLU A 55 26.92 7.24 7.13
CA GLU A 55 26.56 7.75 8.47
C GLU A 55 26.60 9.27 8.52
N LYS A 56 27.67 9.88 8.00
CA LYS A 56 27.79 11.35 7.91
C LYS A 56 26.69 12.00 7.06
N ARG A 57 26.29 11.31 5.96
CA ARG A 57 25.17 11.77 5.14
C ARG A 57 23.85 11.69 5.89
N LEU A 58 23.58 10.57 6.57
CA LEU A 58 22.37 10.37 7.35
C LEU A 58 22.26 11.34 8.53
N GLN A 59 23.37 11.65 9.22
CA GLN A 59 23.41 12.66 10.27
C GLN A 59 23.00 14.05 9.76
N ARG A 60 23.48 14.46 8.59
CA ARG A 60 23.07 15.73 7.97
C ARG A 60 21.58 15.73 7.60
N LEU A 61 21.08 14.60 7.09
CA LEU A 61 19.69 14.42 6.72
C LEU A 61 18.79 14.47 7.96
N SER A 62 19.19 13.85 9.08
CA SER A 62 18.40 13.85 10.32
C SER A 62 18.20 15.25 10.87
N LEU A 63 19.21 16.13 10.78
CA LEU A 63 19.07 17.55 11.17
C LEU A 63 18.00 18.25 10.32
N GLY A 64 17.97 18.02 9.02
CA GLY A 64 16.92 18.54 8.13
C GLY A 64 15.53 18.06 8.51
N VAL A 65 15.40 16.77 8.83
CA VAL A 65 14.15 16.16 9.26
C VAL A 65 13.67 16.73 10.61
N GLN A 66 14.58 16.95 11.56
CA GLN A 66 14.26 17.60 12.83
C GLN A 66 13.79 19.05 12.64
N HIS A 67 14.47 19.81 11.77
CA HIS A 67 14.04 21.17 11.40
C HIS A 67 12.68 21.20 10.71
N ALA A 68 12.29 20.12 10.01
CA ALA A 68 10.96 19.96 9.43
C ALA A 68 9.86 19.62 10.45
N GLY A 69 10.21 19.49 11.74
CA GLY A 69 9.27 19.35 12.85
C GLY A 69 9.05 17.92 13.37
N VAL A 70 9.90 16.96 12.98
CA VAL A 70 9.89 15.61 13.58
C VAL A 70 10.80 15.62 14.81
N SER A 71 10.24 15.35 15.99
CA SER A 71 10.97 15.44 17.27
C SER A 71 11.92 14.28 17.53
N GLU A 72 11.54 13.07 17.11
CA GLU A 72 12.31 11.84 17.33
C GLU A 72 12.78 11.26 15.99
N VAL A 73 14.06 11.44 15.67
CA VAL A 73 14.68 10.98 14.41
C VAL A 73 15.89 10.12 14.72
N ASP A 74 15.85 8.87 14.29
CA ASP A 74 16.98 7.94 14.34
C ASP A 74 17.53 7.68 12.92
N THR A 75 18.81 7.37 12.83
CA THR A 75 19.44 6.99 11.57
C THR A 75 20.24 5.70 11.72
N LEU A 76 20.17 4.84 10.70
CA LEU A 76 20.82 3.53 10.71
C LEU A 76 21.51 3.24 9.39
N VAL A 77 22.74 2.70 9.46
CA VAL A 77 23.40 2.03 8.34
C VAL A 77 23.37 0.54 8.62
N LEU A 78 22.65 -0.20 7.78
CA LEU A 78 22.53 -1.66 7.86
C LEU A 78 23.37 -2.28 6.73
N THR A 79 23.82 -3.52 6.92
CA THR A 79 24.60 -4.25 5.92
C THR A 79 23.97 -5.59 5.61
N GLY A 80 23.71 -5.86 4.32
CA GLY A 80 23.12 -7.12 3.89
C GLY A 80 22.18 -6.99 2.70
N THR A 81 21.16 -7.85 2.65
CA THR A 81 20.13 -7.80 1.61
C THR A 81 19.08 -6.75 1.99
N PRO A 82 18.83 -5.72 1.15
CA PRO A 82 18.03 -4.55 1.55
C PRO A 82 16.67 -4.87 2.16
N PHE A 83 15.82 -5.67 1.50
CA PHE A 83 14.51 -6.00 2.05
C PHE A 83 14.59 -6.83 3.33
N LEU A 84 15.61 -7.69 3.44
CA LEU A 84 15.76 -8.60 4.57
C LEU A 84 16.13 -7.83 5.84
N GLU A 85 17.13 -6.96 5.73
CA GLU A 85 17.58 -6.12 6.85
C GLU A 85 16.50 -5.09 7.26
N ALA A 86 15.77 -4.54 6.29
CA ALA A 86 14.64 -3.66 6.59
C ALA A 86 13.53 -4.40 7.38
N ILE A 87 13.17 -5.63 6.99
CA ILE A 87 12.16 -6.41 7.72
C ILE A 87 12.67 -6.82 9.11
N ARG A 88 13.95 -7.20 9.24
CA ARG A 88 14.56 -7.47 10.56
C ARG A 88 14.50 -6.24 11.47
N GLN A 89 14.77 -5.07 10.91
CA GLN A 89 14.68 -3.81 11.64
C GLN A 89 13.24 -3.51 12.07
N VAL A 90 12.25 -3.78 11.19
CA VAL A 90 10.82 -3.67 11.55
C VAL A 90 10.49 -4.55 12.75
N ILE A 91 10.92 -5.82 12.74
CA ILE A 91 10.65 -6.75 13.83
C ILE A 91 11.37 -6.33 15.13
N ARG A 92 12.64 -5.92 15.02
CA ARG A 92 13.48 -5.57 16.18
C ARG A 92 13.00 -4.32 16.90
N ALA A 93 12.61 -3.29 16.15
CA ALA A 93 12.23 -1.99 16.67
C ALA A 93 10.72 -1.74 16.64
N GLU A 94 9.91 -2.75 16.27
CA GLU A 94 8.44 -2.70 16.26
C GLU A 94 7.89 -1.53 15.41
N HIS A 95 8.48 -1.31 14.23
CA HIS A 95 7.97 -0.30 13.31
C HIS A 95 6.56 -0.67 12.82
N ASP A 96 5.68 0.31 12.78
CA ASP A 96 4.26 0.14 12.40
C ASP A 96 3.96 0.60 10.96
N LEU A 97 4.94 1.19 10.25
CA LEU A 97 4.88 1.55 8.84
C LEU A 97 6.28 1.56 8.21
N VAL A 98 6.40 1.06 6.99
CA VAL A 98 7.62 1.18 6.17
C VAL A 98 7.35 2.04 4.95
N PHE A 99 8.18 3.06 4.75
CA PHE A 99 8.29 3.78 3.48
C PHE A 99 9.47 3.25 2.66
N ALA A 100 9.25 3.05 1.38
CA ALA A 100 10.30 2.78 0.41
C ALA A 100 9.98 3.47 -0.92
N CYS A 101 11.01 3.76 -1.70
CA CYS A 101 10.85 4.31 -3.04
C CYS A 101 10.79 3.20 -4.08
N ALA A 102 10.00 3.40 -5.12
CA ALA A 102 10.03 2.56 -6.30
C ALA A 102 11.35 2.81 -7.06
N GLU A 103 12.02 1.73 -7.44
CA GLU A 103 13.28 1.80 -8.18
C GLU A 103 13.02 1.88 -9.69
N PRO A 104 13.72 2.74 -10.47
CA PRO A 104 13.64 2.72 -11.90
C PRO A 104 14.27 1.44 -12.47
N ASP A 105 13.61 0.80 -13.42
CA ASP A 105 14.21 -0.28 -14.19
C ASP A 105 15.20 0.31 -15.22
N ASN A 106 16.47 -0.05 -15.10
CA ASN A 106 17.53 0.41 -15.99
C ASN A 106 17.39 -0.12 -17.43
N VAL A 107 16.62 -1.20 -17.65
CA VAL A 107 16.50 -1.87 -18.96
C VAL A 107 15.38 -1.28 -19.81
N LEU A 108 14.25 -0.92 -19.20
CA LEU A 108 13.04 -0.50 -19.96
C LEU A 108 12.66 0.97 -19.80
N LYS A 109 13.45 1.78 -19.05
CA LYS A 109 13.10 3.18 -18.70
C LYS A 109 11.68 3.33 -18.08
N GLN A 110 11.12 2.25 -17.53
CA GLN A 110 9.85 2.24 -16.84
C GLN A 110 10.12 2.21 -15.34
N ILE A 111 9.30 2.90 -14.56
CA ILE A 111 9.41 2.89 -13.10
C ILE A 111 8.69 1.64 -12.61
N PHE A 112 9.43 0.56 -12.38
CA PHE A 112 8.95 -0.64 -11.71
C PHE A 112 9.17 -0.53 -10.19
N PHE A 113 8.48 -1.37 -9.43
CA PHE A 113 8.61 -1.35 -7.97
C PHE A 113 9.93 -1.92 -7.44
N GLY A 114 10.84 -2.40 -8.28
CA GLY A 114 12.11 -2.99 -7.86
C GLY A 114 11.98 -4.24 -6.98
N SER A 115 13.06 -4.98 -6.84
CA SER A 115 13.05 -6.22 -6.04
C SER A 115 12.84 -5.96 -4.55
N THR A 116 13.43 -4.91 -4.00
CA THR A 116 13.30 -4.54 -2.58
C THR A 116 11.86 -4.23 -2.21
N ALA A 117 11.19 -3.34 -2.97
CA ALA A 117 9.80 -2.96 -2.73
C ALA A 117 8.86 -4.16 -2.84
N THR A 118 9.00 -5.00 -3.87
CA THR A 118 8.20 -6.21 -4.05
C THR A 118 8.35 -7.17 -2.87
N HIS A 119 9.57 -7.39 -2.39
CA HIS A 119 9.81 -8.25 -1.23
C HIS A 119 9.28 -7.66 0.08
N LEU A 120 9.37 -6.33 0.27
CA LEU A 120 8.76 -5.65 1.41
C LEU A 120 7.25 -5.86 1.42
N VAL A 121 6.57 -5.58 0.30
CA VAL A 121 5.12 -5.79 0.19
C VAL A 121 4.72 -7.24 0.44
N ARG A 122 5.51 -8.21 0.01
CA ARG A 122 5.22 -9.64 0.24
C ARG A 122 5.43 -10.07 1.69
N LYS A 123 6.49 -9.62 2.35
CA LYS A 123 7.02 -10.25 3.57
C LYS A 123 7.01 -9.36 4.81
N CYS A 124 6.89 -8.04 4.68
CA CYS A 124 6.89 -7.15 5.84
C CYS A 124 5.62 -7.35 6.68
N PRO A 125 5.73 -7.45 8.02
CA PRO A 125 4.57 -7.68 8.87
C PRO A 125 3.69 -6.46 9.08
N CYS A 126 4.22 -5.25 8.89
CA CYS A 126 3.47 -4.00 8.96
C CYS A 126 3.11 -3.47 7.56
N PRO A 127 2.23 -2.46 7.46
CA PRO A 127 1.96 -1.75 6.23
C PRO A 127 3.21 -1.25 5.52
N VAL A 128 3.20 -1.29 4.18
CA VAL A 128 4.30 -0.83 3.34
C VAL A 128 3.79 0.21 2.35
N TRP A 129 4.39 1.39 2.40
CA TRP A 129 4.08 2.48 1.49
C TRP A 129 5.20 2.65 0.47
N ILE A 130 4.91 2.27 -0.76
CA ILE A 130 5.84 2.46 -1.87
C ILE A 130 5.51 3.77 -2.57
N VAL A 131 6.42 4.72 -2.46
CA VAL A 131 6.27 6.03 -3.09
C VAL A 131 6.84 6.00 -4.50
N LYS A 132 6.06 6.46 -5.46
CA LYS A 132 6.52 6.71 -6.83
C LYS A 132 7.04 8.14 -6.94
N PRO A 133 8.17 8.35 -7.63
CA PRO A 133 8.68 9.70 -7.90
C PRO A 133 7.66 10.52 -8.70
N THR A 134 7.69 11.83 -8.52
CA THR A 134 6.85 12.79 -9.23
C THR A 134 5.37 12.80 -8.88
N GLN A 135 4.95 12.13 -7.82
CA GLN A 135 3.57 12.26 -7.34
C GLN A 135 3.39 13.55 -6.52
N PRO A 136 2.23 14.21 -6.64
CA PRO A 136 1.98 15.43 -5.86
C PRO A 136 1.96 15.14 -4.35
N VAL A 137 2.48 16.08 -3.57
CA VAL A 137 2.38 16.12 -2.11
C VAL A 137 1.71 17.44 -1.74
N PRO A 138 0.57 17.45 -1.03
CA PRO A 138 -0.27 16.31 -0.63
C PRO A 138 -0.98 15.63 -1.82
N TYR A 139 -1.38 14.36 -1.63
CA TYR A 139 -2.16 13.63 -2.63
C TYR A 139 -3.52 14.30 -2.85
N LYS A 140 -4.01 14.27 -4.10
CA LYS A 140 -5.30 14.87 -4.48
C LYS A 140 -6.39 13.84 -4.69
N LYS A 141 -6.03 12.64 -5.12
CA LYS A 141 -6.96 11.56 -5.43
C LYS A 141 -6.41 10.23 -4.89
N ILE A 142 -7.13 9.66 -3.96
CA ILE A 142 -6.79 8.40 -3.32
C ILE A 142 -7.80 7.34 -3.73
N LEU A 143 -7.33 6.22 -4.26
CA LEU A 143 -8.14 5.04 -4.55
C LEU A 143 -7.99 4.03 -3.40
N VAL A 144 -9.10 3.63 -2.81
CA VAL A 144 -9.15 2.49 -1.90
C VAL A 144 -9.81 1.30 -2.59
N ALA A 145 -9.08 0.19 -2.71
CA ALA A 145 -9.59 -1.05 -3.27
C ALA A 145 -9.97 -2.02 -2.14
N VAL A 146 -11.27 -2.27 -1.99
CA VAL A 146 -11.84 -3.14 -0.96
C VAL A 146 -12.53 -4.35 -1.56
N ASP A 147 -12.66 -5.40 -0.76
CA ASP A 147 -13.33 -6.64 -1.14
C ASP A 147 -14.23 -7.14 0.00
N PRO A 148 -15.33 -6.39 0.30
CA PRO A 148 -16.21 -6.68 1.43
C PRO A 148 -16.96 -8.00 1.22
N LYS A 149 -17.14 -8.76 2.33
CA LYS A 149 -17.91 -10.01 2.36
C LYS A 149 -19.29 -9.78 2.99
N ILE A 150 -20.30 -10.46 2.46
CA ILE A 150 -21.68 -10.36 2.98
C ILE A 150 -21.83 -11.10 4.31
N SER A 151 -21.06 -12.15 4.56
CA SER A 151 -21.36 -13.17 5.56
C SER A 151 -20.43 -13.21 6.78
N THR A 152 -19.50 -12.28 6.94
CA THR A 152 -18.57 -12.32 8.07
C THR A 152 -18.49 -10.99 8.79
N SER A 153 -18.80 -11.01 10.10
CA SER A 153 -18.52 -9.94 11.08
C SER A 153 -17.02 -9.62 11.22
N GLU A 154 -16.16 -10.27 10.45
CA GLU A 154 -14.69 -10.24 10.56
C GLU A 154 -14.01 -9.62 9.33
N ASP A 155 -14.62 -8.63 8.71
CA ASP A 155 -13.97 -7.95 7.57
C ASP A 155 -12.99 -6.87 8.03
N GLN A 156 -12.17 -7.24 9.04
CA GLN A 156 -11.21 -6.34 9.70
C GLN A 156 -10.21 -5.73 8.71
N ILE A 157 -9.84 -6.44 7.66
CA ILE A 157 -8.89 -5.91 6.67
C ILE A 157 -9.50 -4.79 5.84
N ASN A 158 -10.76 -4.90 5.41
CA ASN A 158 -11.42 -3.85 4.65
C ASN A 158 -11.68 -2.61 5.51
N SER A 159 -12.08 -2.79 6.77
CA SER A 159 -12.21 -1.68 7.72
C SER A 159 -10.86 -0.99 7.96
N LEU A 160 -9.77 -1.76 8.13
CA LEU A 160 -8.43 -1.22 8.29
C LEU A 160 -7.98 -0.41 7.06
N ILE A 161 -8.21 -0.93 5.86
CA ILE A 161 -7.90 -0.26 4.59
C ILE A 161 -8.70 1.03 4.44
N MET A 162 -10.01 0.97 4.73
CA MET A 162 -10.89 2.13 4.68
C MET A 162 -10.51 3.21 5.69
N ASP A 163 -10.22 2.84 6.94
CA ASP A 163 -9.79 3.78 7.98
C ASP A 163 -8.51 4.52 7.57
N LEU A 164 -7.53 3.80 7.01
CA LEU A 164 -6.29 4.41 6.53
C LEU A 164 -6.55 5.36 5.37
N ALA A 165 -7.31 4.92 4.38
CA ALA A 165 -7.62 5.72 3.21
C ALA A 165 -8.44 6.97 3.57
N ALA A 166 -9.44 6.85 4.43
CA ALA A 166 -10.25 7.96 4.92
C ALA A 166 -9.40 8.98 5.71
N SER A 167 -8.54 8.48 6.61
CA SER A 167 -7.63 9.34 7.38
C SER A 167 -6.66 10.11 6.48
N LEU A 168 -6.11 9.46 5.45
CA LEU A 168 -5.21 10.09 4.50
C LEU A 168 -5.95 11.10 3.62
N ALA A 169 -7.15 10.76 3.13
CA ALA A 169 -7.97 11.65 2.33
C ALA A 169 -8.38 12.91 3.12
N SER A 170 -8.74 12.75 4.39
CA SER A 170 -9.05 13.88 5.27
C SER A 170 -7.82 14.77 5.52
N ARG A 171 -6.65 14.18 5.78
CA ARG A 171 -5.39 14.90 5.99
C ARG A 171 -4.99 15.72 4.75
N ASP A 172 -5.07 15.11 3.59
CA ASP A 172 -4.58 15.68 2.34
C ASP A 172 -5.65 16.51 1.61
N HIS A 173 -6.88 16.57 2.13
CA HIS A 173 -8.05 17.12 1.45
C HIS A 173 -8.26 16.51 0.05
N ALA A 174 -8.08 15.20 -0.03
CA ALA A 174 -8.14 14.44 -1.26
C ALA A 174 -9.55 13.88 -1.52
N VAL A 175 -9.90 13.73 -2.80
CA VAL A 175 -11.08 12.95 -3.21
C VAL A 175 -10.78 11.47 -2.98
N LEU A 176 -11.65 10.78 -2.23
CA LEU A 176 -11.56 9.35 -1.95
C LEU A 176 -12.39 8.55 -2.96
N HIS A 177 -11.73 7.84 -3.86
CA HIS A 177 -12.36 6.88 -4.75
C HIS A 177 -12.41 5.52 -4.07
N ILE A 178 -13.61 4.99 -3.82
CA ILE A 178 -13.82 3.69 -3.17
C ILE A 178 -14.24 2.69 -4.25
N MET A 179 -13.49 1.61 -4.42
CA MET A 179 -13.77 0.64 -5.46
C MET A 179 -13.90 -0.77 -4.89
N HIS A 180 -14.98 -1.46 -5.30
CA HIS A 180 -15.15 -2.89 -5.16
C HIS A 180 -15.43 -3.50 -6.53
N ALA A 181 -14.53 -4.30 -7.05
CA ALA A 181 -14.75 -5.03 -8.30
C ALA A 181 -15.47 -6.36 -8.02
N TRP A 182 -16.46 -6.71 -8.86
CA TRP A 182 -17.25 -7.91 -8.70
C TRP A 182 -17.37 -8.69 -10.00
N ASP A 183 -17.58 -9.99 -9.89
CA ASP A 183 -17.96 -10.86 -11.02
C ASP A 183 -18.89 -11.98 -10.54
N VAL A 184 -19.38 -12.75 -11.47
CA VAL A 184 -20.28 -13.87 -11.19
C VAL A 184 -19.46 -15.07 -10.72
N ASP A 185 -19.93 -15.73 -9.65
CA ASP A 185 -19.26 -16.87 -9.04
C ASP A 185 -19.60 -18.21 -9.73
N GLY A 186 -18.64 -19.11 -9.81
CA GLY A 186 -18.72 -20.57 -10.01
C GLY A 186 -19.90 -21.08 -10.85
N ASN A 187 -20.87 -21.74 -10.22
CA ASN A 187 -22.04 -22.37 -10.88
C ASN A 187 -22.88 -21.38 -11.70
N ASP A 188 -23.01 -20.15 -11.26
CA ASP A 188 -23.76 -19.12 -11.99
C ASP A 188 -22.97 -18.65 -13.23
N LEU A 189 -21.63 -18.72 -13.20
CA LEU A 189 -20.79 -18.45 -14.37
C LEU A 189 -20.98 -19.51 -15.45
N ASP A 190 -21.08 -20.79 -15.05
CA ASP A 190 -21.35 -21.89 -15.97
C ASP A 190 -22.76 -21.78 -16.55
N SER A 191 -23.75 -21.34 -15.75
CA SER A 191 -25.09 -21.04 -16.22
C SER A 191 -25.12 -19.93 -17.26
N ILE A 192 -24.35 -18.87 -17.07
CA ILE A 192 -24.23 -17.75 -18.04
C ILE A 192 -23.55 -18.20 -19.34
N ARG A 193 -22.66 -19.18 -19.29
CA ARG A 193 -21.98 -19.75 -20.47
C ARG A 193 -22.83 -20.76 -21.21
N SER A 194 -23.85 -21.34 -20.57
CA SER A 194 -24.79 -22.26 -21.20
C SER A 194 -25.86 -21.49 -22.03
N GLU A 195 -26.67 -22.25 -22.76
CA GLU A 195 -27.80 -21.68 -23.54
C GLU A 195 -28.94 -21.28 -22.59
N ILE A 196 -28.84 -20.05 -22.01
CA ILE A 196 -29.87 -19.42 -21.22
C ILE A 196 -30.45 -18.21 -21.98
N THR A 197 -31.67 -17.80 -21.64
CA THR A 197 -32.27 -16.62 -22.24
C THR A 197 -31.57 -15.34 -21.77
N THR A 198 -31.73 -14.25 -22.50
CA THR A 198 -31.20 -12.93 -22.12
C THR A 198 -31.73 -12.49 -20.77
N GLU A 199 -33.02 -12.69 -20.52
CA GLU A 199 -33.69 -12.33 -19.25
C GLU A 199 -33.12 -13.14 -18.07
N GLN A 200 -32.86 -14.43 -18.27
CA GLN A 200 -32.21 -15.26 -17.23
C GLN A 200 -30.79 -14.78 -16.91
N ARG A 201 -30.05 -14.40 -17.94
CA ARG A 201 -28.71 -13.87 -17.79
C ARG A 201 -28.72 -12.54 -17.04
N GLU A 202 -29.61 -11.62 -17.41
CA GLU A 202 -29.78 -10.34 -16.74
C GLU A 202 -30.17 -10.51 -15.27
N ALA A 203 -31.11 -11.40 -14.96
CA ALA A 203 -31.52 -11.69 -13.59
C ALA A 203 -30.38 -12.24 -12.71
N ILE A 204 -29.50 -13.10 -13.29
CA ILE A 204 -28.32 -13.58 -12.58
C ILE A 204 -27.36 -12.42 -12.29
N LEU A 205 -27.09 -11.58 -13.29
CA LEU A 205 -26.19 -10.45 -13.14
C LEU A 205 -26.70 -9.42 -12.13
N GLU A 206 -27.99 -9.11 -12.16
CA GLU A 206 -28.63 -8.18 -11.21
C GLU A 206 -28.53 -8.71 -9.78
N ARG A 207 -28.84 -9.98 -9.56
CA ARG A 207 -28.70 -10.61 -8.24
C ARG A 207 -27.27 -10.53 -7.70
N HIS A 208 -26.24 -10.79 -8.52
CA HIS A 208 -24.84 -10.66 -8.10
C HIS A 208 -24.47 -9.20 -7.84
N HIS A 209 -24.86 -8.29 -8.73
CA HIS A 209 -24.64 -6.86 -8.53
C HIS A 209 -25.20 -6.38 -7.18
N ASP A 210 -26.48 -6.69 -6.88
CA ASP A 210 -27.14 -6.26 -5.65
C ASP A 210 -26.51 -6.86 -4.41
N LYS A 211 -26.07 -8.11 -4.49
CA LYS A 211 -25.31 -8.77 -3.45
C LYS A 211 -24.02 -7.99 -3.11
N HIS A 212 -23.23 -7.64 -4.11
CA HIS A 212 -22.00 -6.89 -3.93
C HIS A 212 -22.22 -5.44 -3.51
N LEU A 213 -23.29 -4.80 -4.04
CA LEU A 213 -23.70 -3.46 -3.64
C LEU A 213 -24.09 -3.42 -2.16
N LEU A 214 -24.84 -4.42 -1.67
CA LEU A 214 -25.22 -4.53 -0.26
C LEU A 214 -23.96 -4.66 0.63
N ALA A 215 -23.02 -5.54 0.26
CA ALA A 215 -21.79 -5.71 1.02
C ALA A 215 -20.95 -4.41 1.09
N LEU A 216 -20.86 -3.71 -0.03
CA LEU A 216 -20.17 -2.42 -0.09
C LEU A 216 -20.88 -1.36 0.76
N ASN A 217 -22.20 -1.25 0.68
CA ASN A 217 -22.99 -0.31 1.47
C ASN A 217 -22.86 -0.58 2.98
N ASN A 218 -22.83 -1.84 3.40
CA ASN A 218 -22.60 -2.21 4.80
C ASN A 218 -21.21 -1.73 5.29
N LEU A 219 -20.18 -1.89 4.49
CA LEU A 219 -18.86 -1.34 4.81
C LEU A 219 -18.90 0.20 4.89
N LEU A 220 -19.57 0.85 3.95
CA LEU A 220 -19.64 2.31 3.85
C LEU A 220 -20.50 2.98 4.92
N ALA A 221 -21.35 2.23 5.60
CA ALA A 221 -22.21 2.76 6.68
C ALA A 221 -21.39 3.38 7.83
N GLY A 222 -20.15 2.90 8.05
CA GLY A 222 -19.21 3.47 9.02
C GLY A 222 -18.49 4.76 8.59
N TYR A 223 -18.69 5.21 7.34
CA TYR A 223 -17.95 6.33 6.75
C TYR A 223 -18.90 7.34 6.10
N PRO A 224 -19.47 8.30 6.87
CA PRO A 224 -20.48 9.23 6.37
C PRO A 224 -19.91 10.19 5.30
N THR A 225 -20.75 10.55 4.33
CA THR A 225 -20.40 11.47 3.22
C THR A 225 -20.15 12.91 3.66
N SER A 226 -20.65 13.29 4.83
CA SER A 226 -20.45 14.65 5.38
C SER A 226 -18.99 14.95 5.76
N GLU A 227 -18.17 13.92 5.91
CA GLU A 227 -16.78 14.06 6.37
C GLU A 227 -15.73 13.85 5.28
N LEU A 228 -16.14 13.29 4.12
CA LEU A 228 -15.23 12.91 3.04
C LEU A 228 -15.83 13.20 1.67
N ASP A 229 -15.10 13.91 0.82
CA ASP A 229 -15.40 13.95 -0.62
C ASP A 229 -15.08 12.57 -1.21
N ARG A 230 -16.14 11.78 -1.48
CA ARG A 230 -15.99 10.39 -1.91
C ARG A 230 -16.78 10.06 -3.17
N ARG A 231 -16.20 9.18 -3.98
CA ARG A 231 -16.81 8.58 -5.16
C ARG A 231 -16.76 7.06 -5.04
N VAL A 232 -17.89 6.40 -5.29
CA VAL A 232 -18.03 4.94 -5.16
C VAL A 232 -18.09 4.30 -6.54
N HIS A 233 -17.31 3.23 -6.72
CA HIS A 233 -17.21 2.50 -7.98
C HIS A 233 -17.46 1.00 -7.73
N LEU A 234 -18.37 0.41 -8.49
CA LEU A 234 -18.73 -1.01 -8.42
C LEU A 234 -18.62 -1.65 -9.83
N PRO A 235 -17.42 -1.68 -10.43
CA PRO A 235 -17.24 -2.25 -11.76
C PRO A 235 -17.35 -3.76 -11.75
N ARG A 236 -17.95 -4.32 -12.82
CA ARG A 236 -17.90 -5.75 -13.07
C ARG A 236 -16.59 -6.12 -13.77
N GLY A 237 -15.99 -7.25 -13.37
CA GLY A 237 -14.82 -7.86 -13.96
C GLY A 237 -13.64 -7.96 -13.01
N ARG A 238 -12.49 -8.31 -13.55
CA ARG A 238 -11.26 -8.57 -12.77
C ARG A 238 -10.78 -7.31 -12.06
N PRO A 239 -10.49 -7.40 -10.74
CA PRO A 239 -10.14 -6.23 -9.92
C PRO A 239 -8.89 -5.49 -10.42
N GLU A 240 -7.84 -6.19 -10.86
CA GLU A 240 -6.63 -5.56 -11.37
C GLU A 240 -6.88 -4.71 -12.63
N GLN A 241 -7.79 -5.15 -13.50
CA GLN A 241 -8.16 -4.40 -14.71
C GLN A 241 -9.03 -3.18 -14.36
N ALA A 242 -9.93 -3.34 -13.40
CA ALA A 242 -10.78 -2.25 -12.91
C ALA A 242 -9.94 -1.16 -12.22
N ILE A 243 -8.97 -1.55 -11.37
CA ILE A 243 -8.01 -0.64 -10.74
C ILE A 243 -7.24 0.14 -11.82
N SER A 244 -6.61 -0.56 -12.76
CA SER A 244 -5.80 0.06 -13.80
C SER A 244 -6.59 1.04 -14.67
N ARG A 245 -7.87 0.71 -14.95
CA ARG A 245 -8.77 1.61 -15.69
C ARG A 245 -9.05 2.87 -14.89
N LEU A 246 -9.43 2.72 -13.62
CA LEU A 246 -9.79 3.83 -12.75
C LEU A 246 -8.59 4.74 -12.46
N VAL A 247 -7.40 4.16 -12.22
CA VAL A 247 -6.15 4.92 -12.04
C VAL A 247 -5.90 5.86 -13.23
N ARG A 248 -6.06 5.35 -14.46
CA ARG A 248 -5.86 6.17 -15.66
C ARG A 248 -6.97 7.20 -15.87
N GLN A 249 -8.23 6.82 -15.68
CA GLN A 249 -9.39 7.70 -15.94
C GLN A 249 -9.43 8.86 -14.93
N GLU A 250 -9.21 8.56 -13.67
CA GLU A 250 -9.31 9.54 -12.59
C GLU A 250 -7.96 10.16 -12.22
N GLN A 251 -6.85 9.68 -12.80
CA GLN A 251 -5.49 10.13 -12.45
C GLN A 251 -5.22 10.00 -10.94
N ILE A 252 -5.33 8.79 -10.44
CA ILE A 252 -5.13 8.48 -9.01
C ILE A 252 -3.66 8.66 -8.63
N ASP A 253 -3.41 9.28 -7.49
CA ASP A 253 -2.08 9.54 -6.94
C ASP A 253 -1.61 8.44 -6.01
N LEU A 254 -2.53 7.86 -5.22
CA LEU A 254 -2.27 6.81 -4.24
C LEU A 254 -3.34 5.72 -4.29
N ILE A 255 -2.90 4.46 -4.31
CA ILE A 255 -3.76 3.30 -4.08
C ILE A 255 -3.56 2.80 -2.66
N VAL A 256 -4.63 2.53 -1.92
CA VAL A 256 -4.63 1.84 -0.62
C VAL A 256 -5.35 0.52 -0.79
N MET A 257 -4.68 -0.59 -0.49
CA MET A 257 -5.23 -1.93 -0.72
C MET A 257 -4.61 -3.01 0.19
N GLY A 258 -5.27 -4.15 0.29
CA GLY A 258 -4.67 -5.34 0.90
C GLY A 258 -3.60 -5.96 0.02
N SER A 259 -2.54 -6.48 0.61
CA SER A 259 -1.46 -7.16 -0.13
C SER A 259 -1.61 -8.69 -0.17
N VAL A 260 -2.54 -9.27 0.60
CA VAL A 260 -2.75 -10.73 0.69
C VAL A 260 -4.11 -11.06 0.06
N GLY A 261 -4.12 -12.03 -0.85
CA GLY A 261 -5.36 -12.54 -1.43
C GLY A 261 -6.13 -13.45 -0.48
N ARG A 262 -7.40 -13.74 -0.82
CA ARG A 262 -8.30 -14.60 -0.03
C ARG A 262 -7.85 -16.08 0.02
N ILE A 263 -7.05 -16.51 -0.94
CA ILE A 263 -6.60 -17.90 -1.10
C ILE A 263 -5.08 -17.89 -1.05
N GLY A 264 -4.50 -18.41 0.03
CA GLY A 264 -3.05 -18.54 0.12
C GLY A 264 -2.61 -19.09 1.49
N ILE A 265 -1.44 -19.70 1.52
CA ILE A 265 -0.79 -20.12 2.75
C ILE A 265 -0.37 -18.84 3.50
N PRO A 266 -0.79 -18.64 4.76
CA PRO A 266 -0.43 -17.45 5.51
C PRO A 266 1.09 -17.21 5.51
N GLY A 267 1.50 -15.99 5.12
CA GLY A 267 2.90 -15.54 5.18
C GLY A 267 3.74 -15.69 3.90
N TYR A 268 3.25 -16.34 2.82
CA TYR A 268 4.08 -16.62 1.64
C TYR A 268 3.64 -15.94 0.34
N PHE A 269 2.36 -15.57 0.20
CA PHE A 269 1.86 -15.09 -1.09
C PHE A 269 1.29 -13.66 -1.01
N ILE A 270 1.69 -12.85 -1.98
CA ILE A 270 0.98 -11.64 -2.35
C ILE A 270 -0.25 -12.06 -3.18
N GLY A 271 -1.37 -11.36 -3.04
CA GLY A 271 -2.53 -11.62 -3.90
C GLY A 271 -2.26 -11.21 -5.34
N ASP A 272 -2.79 -11.96 -6.30
CA ASP A 272 -2.59 -11.72 -7.73
C ASP A 272 -2.93 -10.28 -8.14
N THR A 273 -4.01 -9.72 -7.57
CA THR A 273 -4.39 -8.33 -7.78
C THR A 273 -3.30 -7.36 -7.31
N ALA A 274 -2.78 -7.54 -6.10
CA ALA A 274 -1.75 -6.66 -5.55
C ALA A 274 -0.43 -6.80 -6.32
N GLU A 275 -0.08 -8.01 -6.75
CA GLU A 275 1.12 -8.25 -7.57
C GLU A 275 1.02 -7.57 -8.94
N THR A 276 -0.13 -7.70 -9.60
CA THR A 276 -0.38 -7.07 -10.90
C THR A 276 -0.37 -5.54 -10.78
N VAL A 277 -1.06 -4.99 -9.78
CA VAL A 277 -1.12 -3.53 -9.53
C VAL A 277 0.28 -2.98 -9.23
N LEU A 278 1.05 -3.65 -8.38
CA LEU A 278 2.45 -3.28 -8.12
C LEU A 278 3.29 -3.24 -9.41
N GLY A 279 3.10 -4.21 -10.32
CA GLY A 279 3.86 -4.30 -11.56
C GLY A 279 3.41 -3.31 -12.65
N SER A 280 2.17 -2.81 -12.63
CA SER A 280 1.60 -2.05 -13.75
C SER A 280 1.34 -0.57 -13.47
N GLU A 281 1.08 -0.19 -12.20
CA GLU A 281 0.61 1.17 -11.91
C GLU A 281 1.74 2.17 -11.69
N ARG A 282 1.47 3.43 -12.04
CA ARG A 282 2.44 4.52 -11.93
C ARG A 282 2.24 5.42 -10.71
N CYS A 283 1.18 5.23 -9.95
CA CYS A 283 0.91 5.95 -8.72
C CYS A 283 1.56 5.28 -7.50
N SER A 284 1.63 5.98 -6.38
CA SER A 284 2.08 5.42 -5.10
C SER A 284 1.12 4.35 -4.60
N ILE A 285 1.60 3.40 -3.80
CA ILE A 285 0.79 2.29 -3.28
C ILE A 285 1.07 2.07 -1.80
N LEU A 286 0.02 2.12 -0.99
CA LEU A 286 0.03 1.71 0.41
C LEU A 286 -0.64 0.33 0.52
N THR A 287 0.14 -0.66 0.91
CA THR A 287 -0.36 -2.03 1.11
C THR A 287 -0.51 -2.35 2.59
N VAL A 288 -1.57 -3.08 2.91
CA VAL A 288 -1.93 -3.43 4.28
C VAL A 288 -2.00 -4.94 4.43
N LYS A 289 -1.57 -5.46 5.59
CA LYS A 289 -1.66 -6.86 5.96
C LYS A 289 -2.86 -7.13 6.86
N PRO A 290 -3.48 -8.32 6.79
CA PRO A 290 -4.48 -8.71 7.78
C PRO A 290 -3.82 -8.87 9.17
N ASN A 291 -4.61 -8.67 10.22
CA ASN A 291 -4.17 -8.92 11.59
C ASN A 291 -3.67 -10.36 11.73
N GLY A 292 -2.58 -10.53 12.48
CA GLY A 292 -1.96 -11.84 12.68
C GLY A 292 -1.11 -12.36 11.51
N PHE A 293 -0.82 -11.52 10.51
CA PHE A 293 0.12 -11.89 9.46
C PHE A 293 1.51 -12.21 10.07
N LYS A 294 2.02 -13.40 9.77
CA LYS A 294 3.36 -13.83 10.20
C LYS A 294 4.35 -13.69 9.05
N THR A 295 5.39 -12.91 9.27
CA THR A 295 6.48 -12.80 8.29
C THR A 295 7.29 -14.09 8.22
N PRO A 296 7.72 -14.51 7.01
CA PRO A 296 8.66 -15.63 6.87
C PRO A 296 10.10 -15.25 7.21
N VAL A 297 10.38 -13.98 7.51
CA VAL A 297 11.72 -13.49 7.85
C VAL A 297 11.97 -13.69 9.33
N LEU A 298 13.07 -14.36 9.66
CA LEU A 298 13.50 -14.56 11.03
C LEU A 298 14.26 -13.32 11.53
N SER A 299 14.13 -13.05 12.83
CA SER A 299 14.71 -11.87 13.53
C SER A 299 16.19 -12.00 13.92
N HIS A 300 16.91 -13.00 13.37
CA HIS A 300 18.33 -13.28 13.73
C HIS A 300 19.28 -12.18 13.33
#